data_fec6cc3a24a1dd3650d3273c5f39bd1c
#
_entry.id   fec6cc3a24a1dd3650d3273c5f39bd1c
#
_cell.length_a   1.000
_cell.length_b   1.000
_cell.length_c   1.000
_cell.angle_alpha   90.00
_cell.angle_beta   90.00
_cell.angle_gamma   90.00
#
_symmetry.space_group_name_H-M   'P 1'
#
loop_
_entity.id
_entity.type
_entity.pdbx_description
1 polymer ?
#
loop_
_entity_poly.entity_id
_entity_poly.type
_entity_poly.pdbx_seq_one_letter_code
_entity_poly.pdbx_strand_id
1 'polypeptide(L)'
;MSQTAVVIAIDAGTTGIRSRAVFADGSPSVSAYQEFTQYFPKPGWVEHDANEIWQAVHSTLSTVIAQVNSPIAAIGITNQRETVLAWDKLTGKPHGNAIVWQDRRTADRCGELASELPLVRAKTGLVLDPYFSGSKMEWLLKHGNVPDTAQLALGTIDSWIIWNLTQGAAFVTDASNASRTMLFDITAMKWSPELCSLFGVPMRALPTVVASSGRAGVTAASAGIPAGIPISGIAGDQQAALFGQACFETGSSKNTYGTGSFVLMNVGTTCPQPTEGMLTTVAWDLGTGETTYALEGAIFVTGSAIQWLRDGINIIDHASQIGPLAESVPNSGGV
;
A
#
# COMPACT_ATOMS: atom_id res chain seq x y z
N MET A 1 -32.23 7.25 -21.76
CA MET A 1 -30.94 7.91 -21.45
C MET A 1 -29.99 6.81 -21.06
N SER A 2 -28.80 6.72 -21.69
CA SER A 2 -27.76 5.77 -21.26
C SER A 2 -27.34 6.15 -19.85
N GLN A 3 -27.48 5.24 -18.89
CA GLN A 3 -27.00 5.48 -17.52
C GLN A 3 -25.46 5.61 -17.57
N THR A 4 -24.94 6.70 -17.02
CA THR A 4 -23.48 6.94 -16.92
C THR A 4 -22.87 5.86 -16.04
N ALA A 5 -21.88 5.13 -16.58
CA ALA A 5 -21.17 4.12 -15.81
C ALA A 5 -20.36 4.76 -14.68
N VAL A 6 -20.23 4.04 -13.55
CA VAL A 6 -19.50 4.49 -12.37
C VAL A 6 -18.33 3.55 -12.10
N VAL A 7 -17.23 4.10 -11.61
CA VAL A 7 -16.11 3.34 -11.03
C VAL A 7 -16.13 3.55 -9.51
N ILE A 8 -15.92 2.47 -8.75
CA ILE A 8 -15.77 2.59 -7.30
C ILE A 8 -14.30 2.43 -6.95
N ALA A 9 -13.74 3.42 -6.27
CA ALA A 9 -12.40 3.37 -5.71
C ALA A 9 -12.47 2.95 -4.23
N ILE A 10 -11.64 1.99 -3.84
CA ILE A 10 -11.39 1.59 -2.45
C ILE A 10 -10.01 2.11 -2.07
N ASP A 11 -9.95 2.97 -1.07
CA ASP A 11 -8.72 3.47 -0.46
C ASP A 11 -8.55 2.82 0.91
N ALA A 12 -7.66 1.83 0.98
CA ALA A 12 -7.32 1.10 2.19
C ALA A 12 -6.12 1.75 2.89
N GLY A 13 -6.39 2.87 3.59
CA GLY A 13 -5.38 3.63 4.30
C GLY A 13 -4.91 2.98 5.60
N THR A 14 -3.98 3.65 6.30
CA THR A 14 -3.42 3.14 7.56
C THR A 14 -4.44 3.18 8.71
N THR A 15 -5.34 4.16 8.73
CA THR A 15 -6.27 4.37 9.85
C THR A 15 -7.71 3.99 9.54
N GLY A 16 -8.03 3.73 8.28
CA GLY A 16 -9.39 3.41 7.88
C GLY A 16 -9.52 3.17 6.38
N ILE A 17 -10.71 2.71 5.98
CA ILE A 17 -11.08 2.39 4.62
C ILE A 17 -12.07 3.42 4.10
N ARG A 18 -11.84 3.90 2.89
CA ARG A 18 -12.79 4.73 2.15
C ARG A 18 -13.18 4.06 0.85
N SER A 19 -14.48 3.88 0.64
CA SER A 19 -15.02 3.55 -0.69
C SER A 19 -15.67 4.80 -1.29
N ARG A 20 -15.43 5.04 -2.58
CA ARG A 20 -15.95 6.23 -3.28
C ARG A 20 -16.38 5.88 -4.70
N ALA A 21 -17.63 6.20 -5.03
CA ALA A 21 -18.12 6.13 -6.40
C ALA A 21 -17.74 7.40 -7.17
N VAL A 22 -17.16 7.23 -8.35
CA VAL A 22 -16.74 8.30 -9.25
C VAL A 22 -17.50 8.15 -10.55
N PHE A 23 -18.20 9.21 -10.94
CA PHE A 23 -19.04 9.26 -12.14
C PHE A 23 -18.29 9.94 -13.29
N ALA A 24 -18.40 9.35 -14.49
CA ALA A 24 -17.71 9.88 -15.68
C ALA A 24 -18.21 11.26 -16.13
N ASP A 25 -19.42 11.66 -15.75
CA ASP A 25 -20.03 12.95 -16.09
C ASP A 25 -19.69 14.08 -15.09
N GLY A 26 -18.85 13.78 -14.08
CA GLY A 26 -18.49 14.75 -13.05
C GLY A 26 -19.56 14.98 -11.97
N SER A 27 -20.63 14.18 -11.95
CA SER A 27 -21.64 14.23 -10.89
C SER A 27 -21.00 14.08 -9.51
N PRO A 28 -21.63 14.63 -8.44
CA PRO A 28 -21.09 14.53 -7.09
C PRO A 28 -20.84 13.07 -6.67
N SER A 29 -19.66 12.80 -6.16
CA SER A 29 -19.27 11.45 -5.74
C SER A 29 -20.00 11.05 -4.45
N VAL A 30 -20.36 9.75 -4.36
CA VAL A 30 -20.84 9.11 -3.14
C VAL A 30 -19.66 8.45 -2.44
N SER A 31 -19.55 8.58 -1.13
CA SER A 31 -18.47 7.92 -0.38
C SER A 31 -18.91 7.47 1.00
N ALA A 32 -18.28 6.41 1.49
CA ALA A 32 -18.37 5.93 2.85
C ALA A 32 -16.96 5.76 3.42
N TYR A 33 -16.79 5.98 4.73
CA TYR A 33 -15.53 5.84 5.44
C TYR A 33 -15.77 5.09 6.75
N GLN A 34 -14.83 4.20 7.09
CA GLN A 34 -14.83 3.47 8.35
C GLN A 34 -13.41 3.30 8.86
N GLU A 35 -13.18 3.70 10.10
CA GLU A 35 -11.93 3.45 10.82
C GLU A 35 -11.88 2.00 11.33
N PHE A 36 -10.65 1.53 11.59
CA PHE A 36 -10.39 0.26 12.26
C PHE A 36 -9.29 0.43 13.31
N THR A 37 -9.19 -0.54 14.22
CA THR A 37 -8.32 -0.45 15.39
C THR A 37 -6.84 -0.51 15.01
N GLN A 38 -6.05 0.36 15.62
CA GLN A 38 -4.58 0.32 15.57
C GLN A 38 -4.07 -0.39 16.83
N TYR A 39 -3.27 -1.44 16.68
CA TYR A 39 -2.73 -2.19 17.80
C TYR A 39 -1.24 -1.89 17.98
N PHE A 40 -0.83 -1.61 19.22
CA PHE A 40 0.55 -1.31 19.62
C PHE A 40 1.01 -2.27 20.71
N PRO A 41 1.23 -3.57 20.41
CA PRO A 41 1.46 -4.59 21.46
C PRO A 41 2.76 -4.42 22.22
N LYS A 42 3.76 -3.75 21.63
CA LYS A 42 5.06 -3.42 22.23
C LYS A 42 5.60 -2.12 21.66
N PRO A 43 6.55 -1.44 22.33
CA PRO A 43 7.22 -0.29 21.75
C PRO A 43 7.80 -0.58 20.35
N GLY A 44 7.47 0.24 19.37
CA GLY A 44 7.88 0.08 17.97
C GLY A 44 7.11 -0.98 17.16
N TRP A 45 6.15 -1.68 17.76
CA TRP A 45 5.29 -2.63 17.07
C TRP A 45 3.96 -1.97 16.69
N VAL A 46 3.55 -2.18 15.46
CA VAL A 46 2.27 -1.66 14.93
C VAL A 46 1.58 -2.76 14.13
N GLU A 47 0.34 -3.06 14.50
CA GLU A 47 -0.42 -4.16 13.92
C GLU A 47 -1.85 -3.75 13.58
N HIS A 48 -2.43 -4.42 12.58
CA HIS A 48 -3.86 -4.33 12.24
C HIS A 48 -4.47 -5.73 12.22
N ASP A 49 -5.73 -5.86 12.68
CA ASP A 49 -6.50 -7.08 12.43
C ASP A 49 -6.97 -7.11 10.97
N ALA A 50 -6.56 -8.16 10.25
CA ALA A 50 -6.91 -8.34 8.84
C ALA A 50 -8.43 -8.47 8.62
N ASN A 51 -9.15 -9.01 9.59
CA ASN A 51 -10.62 -9.14 9.52
C ASN A 51 -11.30 -7.79 9.72
N GLU A 52 -10.79 -6.92 10.61
CA GLU A 52 -11.31 -5.56 10.75
C GLU A 52 -11.12 -4.75 9.46
N ILE A 53 -9.95 -4.87 8.79
CA ILE A 53 -9.71 -4.27 7.47
C ILE A 53 -10.75 -4.78 6.47
N TRP A 54 -10.95 -6.10 6.37
CA TRP A 54 -11.93 -6.67 5.46
C TRP A 54 -13.36 -6.23 5.77
N GLN A 55 -13.75 -6.21 7.04
CA GLN A 55 -15.09 -5.74 7.47
C GLN A 55 -15.31 -4.28 7.09
N ALA A 56 -14.29 -3.41 7.26
CA ALA A 56 -14.38 -2.01 6.87
C ALA A 56 -14.49 -1.85 5.35
N VAL A 57 -13.74 -2.64 4.56
CA VAL A 57 -13.87 -2.68 3.08
C VAL A 57 -15.28 -3.11 2.70
N HIS A 58 -15.76 -4.22 3.24
CA HIS A 58 -17.08 -4.76 2.92
C HIS A 58 -18.20 -3.76 3.27
N SER A 59 -18.14 -3.16 4.45
CA SER A 59 -19.11 -2.18 4.95
C SER A 59 -19.16 -0.92 4.08
N THR A 60 -17.99 -0.31 3.81
CA THR A 60 -17.94 0.93 3.02
C THR A 60 -18.32 0.69 1.58
N LEU A 61 -17.87 -0.42 0.98
CA LEU A 61 -18.19 -0.77 -0.41
C LEU A 61 -19.66 -1.05 -0.59
N SER A 62 -20.27 -1.88 0.25
CA SER A 62 -21.71 -2.17 0.18
C SER A 62 -22.57 -0.93 0.43
N THR A 63 -22.16 -0.04 1.33
CA THR A 63 -22.83 1.25 1.58
C THR A 63 -22.81 2.13 0.31
N VAL A 64 -21.69 2.22 -0.38
CA VAL A 64 -21.55 3.00 -1.62
C VAL A 64 -22.39 2.36 -2.75
N ILE A 65 -22.28 1.03 -2.91
CA ILE A 65 -23.07 0.29 -3.93
C ILE A 65 -24.58 0.54 -3.75
N ALA A 66 -25.08 0.51 -2.51
CA ALA A 66 -26.50 0.72 -2.23
C ALA A 66 -27.01 2.13 -2.57
N GLN A 67 -26.12 3.11 -2.68
CA GLN A 67 -26.45 4.50 -3.02
C GLN A 67 -26.25 4.82 -4.53
N VAL A 68 -25.66 3.90 -5.28
CA VAL A 68 -25.40 4.07 -6.72
C VAL A 68 -26.51 3.41 -7.53
N ASN A 69 -27.19 4.19 -8.36
CA ASN A 69 -28.23 3.69 -9.27
C ASN A 69 -27.73 3.43 -10.72
N SER A 70 -26.41 3.55 -10.93
CA SER A 70 -25.77 3.36 -12.24
C SER A 70 -25.03 2.03 -12.29
N PRO A 71 -24.80 1.45 -13.48
CA PRO A 71 -23.99 0.27 -13.64
C PRO A 71 -22.57 0.53 -13.15
N ILE A 72 -22.04 -0.37 -12.33
CA ILE A 72 -20.65 -0.30 -11.83
C ILE A 72 -19.76 -0.94 -12.89
N ALA A 73 -18.92 -0.13 -13.52
CA ALA A 73 -18.03 -0.56 -14.60
C ALA A 73 -16.82 -1.32 -14.06
N ALA A 74 -16.25 -0.86 -12.91
CA ALA A 74 -15.09 -1.46 -12.30
C ALA A 74 -14.93 -1.02 -10.84
N ILE A 75 -14.09 -1.78 -10.11
CA ILE A 75 -13.51 -1.40 -8.82
C ILE A 75 -12.02 -1.15 -9.05
N GLY A 76 -11.51 -0.02 -8.50
CA GLY A 76 -10.09 0.26 -8.32
C GLY A 76 -9.72 0.17 -6.84
N ILE A 77 -8.52 -0.34 -6.54
CA ILE A 77 -8.03 -0.53 -5.17
C ILE A 77 -6.71 0.22 -5.02
N THR A 78 -6.63 1.06 -4.01
CA THR A 78 -5.37 1.61 -3.52
C THR A 78 -5.23 1.30 -2.03
N ASN A 79 -4.00 1.18 -1.55
CA ASN A 79 -3.75 0.69 -0.21
C ASN A 79 -2.47 1.28 0.40
N GLN A 80 -2.44 1.33 1.73
CA GLN A 80 -1.20 1.47 2.49
C GLN A 80 -0.20 0.41 2.02
N ARG A 81 0.96 0.85 1.58
CA ARG A 81 2.01 -0.05 1.05
C ARG A 81 2.70 -0.78 2.20
N GLU A 82 3.49 -1.79 1.88
CA GLU A 82 4.43 -2.52 2.73
C GLU A 82 3.83 -3.25 3.94
N THR A 83 2.57 -3.00 4.31
CA THR A 83 1.86 -3.74 5.36
C THR A 83 1.59 -5.15 4.88
N VAL A 84 1.98 -6.14 5.68
CA VAL A 84 1.95 -7.56 5.30
C VAL A 84 1.14 -8.42 6.25
N LEU A 85 0.55 -9.47 5.71
CA LEU A 85 -0.12 -10.50 6.50
C LEU A 85 0.09 -11.88 5.88
N ALA A 86 -0.20 -12.90 6.68
CA ALA A 86 -0.22 -14.30 6.28
C ALA A 86 -1.61 -14.87 6.51
N TRP A 87 -2.09 -15.71 5.56
CA TRP A 87 -3.36 -16.42 5.71
C TRP A 87 -3.35 -17.76 5.01
N ASP A 88 -4.32 -18.59 5.33
CA ASP A 88 -4.54 -19.87 4.68
C ASP A 88 -5.47 -19.70 3.47
N LYS A 89 -5.01 -20.06 2.27
CA LYS A 89 -5.77 -19.92 1.00
C LYS A 89 -7.00 -20.84 0.93
N LEU A 90 -7.06 -21.90 1.72
CA LEU A 90 -8.20 -22.82 1.70
C LEU A 90 -9.35 -22.27 2.57
N THR A 91 -9.02 -21.74 3.73
CA THR A 91 -10.01 -21.32 4.72
C THR A 91 -10.22 -19.80 4.78
N GLY A 92 -9.30 -19.01 4.23
CA GLY A 92 -9.29 -17.56 4.34
C GLY A 92 -8.92 -17.06 5.74
N LYS A 93 -8.46 -17.94 6.63
CA LYS A 93 -8.14 -17.55 8.00
C LYS A 93 -6.78 -16.88 8.09
N PRO A 94 -6.69 -15.62 8.60
CA PRO A 94 -5.41 -15.01 8.91
C PRO A 94 -4.66 -15.79 10.00
N HIS A 95 -3.33 -15.83 9.88
CA HIS A 95 -2.42 -16.43 10.87
C HIS A 95 -1.91 -15.39 11.89
N GLY A 96 -2.73 -14.41 12.23
CA GLY A 96 -2.42 -13.31 13.13
C GLY A 96 -2.66 -11.95 12.50
N ASN A 97 -2.27 -10.90 13.22
CA ASN A 97 -2.42 -9.54 12.75
C ASN A 97 -1.47 -9.23 11.59
N ALA A 98 -1.86 -8.29 10.73
CA ALA A 98 -0.98 -7.69 9.75
C ALA A 98 0.09 -6.83 10.43
N ILE A 99 1.35 -6.93 10.00
CA ILE A 99 2.45 -6.08 10.47
C ILE A 99 2.48 -4.85 9.57
N VAL A 100 2.28 -3.68 10.19
CA VAL A 100 2.12 -2.41 9.48
C VAL A 100 3.46 -1.86 8.99
N TRP A 101 3.45 -1.03 7.96
CA TRP A 101 4.62 -0.38 7.39
C TRP A 101 5.44 0.46 8.41
N GLN A 102 4.79 0.97 9.45
CA GLN A 102 5.43 1.75 10.54
C GLN A 102 6.17 0.88 11.56
N ASP A 103 5.95 -0.44 11.53
CA ASP A 103 6.51 -1.38 12.50
C ASP A 103 8.03 -1.49 12.40
N ARG A 104 8.70 -1.48 13.54
CA ARG A 104 10.16 -1.49 13.64
C ARG A 104 10.74 -2.81 14.17
N ARG A 105 9.91 -3.86 14.40
CA ARG A 105 10.35 -5.12 15.02
C ARG A 105 11.46 -5.86 14.28
N THR A 106 11.65 -5.59 13.00
CA THR A 106 12.67 -6.22 12.15
C THR A 106 13.90 -5.33 11.92
N ALA A 107 14.07 -4.24 12.68
CA ALA A 107 15.18 -3.31 12.51
C ALA A 107 16.55 -4.00 12.71
N ASP A 108 16.68 -4.82 13.76
CA ASP A 108 17.92 -5.56 14.06
C ASP A 108 18.26 -6.52 12.91
N ARG A 109 17.23 -7.22 12.36
CA ARG A 109 17.41 -8.12 11.23
C ARG A 109 17.88 -7.39 9.97
N CYS A 110 17.37 -6.19 9.70
CA CYS A 110 17.87 -5.36 8.60
C CYS A 110 19.34 -4.97 8.83
N GLY A 111 19.74 -4.68 10.08
CA GLY A 111 21.14 -4.43 10.44
C GLY A 111 22.05 -5.66 10.21
N GLU A 112 21.61 -6.86 10.59
CA GLU A 112 22.33 -8.11 10.33
C GLU A 112 22.59 -8.37 8.85
N LEU A 113 21.66 -7.93 7.99
CA LEU A 113 21.75 -8.08 6.53
C LEU A 113 22.52 -6.96 5.84
N ALA A 114 23.20 -6.07 6.56
CA ALA A 114 23.85 -4.88 5.98
C ALA A 114 24.81 -5.19 4.80
N SER A 115 25.49 -6.35 4.81
CA SER A 115 26.34 -6.82 3.71
C SER A 115 25.59 -7.10 2.40
N GLU A 116 24.29 -7.38 2.49
CA GLU A 116 23.42 -7.69 1.35
C GLU A 116 22.78 -6.44 0.72
N LEU A 117 23.01 -5.26 1.30
CA LEU A 117 22.46 -4.00 0.79
C LEU A 117 22.73 -3.78 -0.70
N PRO A 118 23.94 -4.05 -1.25
CA PRO A 118 24.19 -3.88 -2.69
C PRO A 118 23.25 -4.74 -3.56
N LEU A 119 23.03 -6.00 -3.17
CA LEU A 119 22.11 -6.90 -3.87
C LEU A 119 20.65 -6.40 -3.82
N VAL A 120 20.18 -6.08 -2.61
CA VAL A 120 18.80 -5.58 -2.41
C VAL A 120 18.61 -4.31 -3.23
N ARG A 121 19.52 -3.36 -3.13
CA ARG A 121 19.43 -2.08 -3.83
C ARG A 121 19.47 -2.21 -5.35
N ALA A 122 20.33 -3.06 -5.87
CA ALA A 122 20.44 -3.29 -7.32
C ALA A 122 19.18 -3.90 -7.93
N LYS A 123 18.53 -4.83 -7.21
CA LYS A 123 17.33 -5.52 -7.71
C LYS A 123 16.03 -4.77 -7.45
N THR A 124 15.94 -4.08 -6.33
CA THR A 124 14.66 -3.52 -5.87
C THR A 124 14.59 -2.00 -5.90
N GLY A 125 15.74 -1.32 -5.97
CA GLY A 125 15.83 0.13 -5.79
C GLY A 125 15.62 0.59 -4.34
N LEU A 126 15.44 -0.35 -3.39
CA LEU A 126 15.16 -0.08 -1.99
C LEU A 126 16.41 -0.20 -1.13
N VAL A 127 16.30 0.15 0.13
CA VAL A 127 17.30 -0.08 1.18
C VAL A 127 16.83 -1.16 2.14
N LEU A 128 17.74 -1.69 2.95
CA LEU A 128 17.40 -2.61 4.04
C LEU A 128 16.80 -1.81 5.20
N ASP A 129 15.48 -1.74 5.26
CA ASP A 129 14.74 -1.07 6.34
C ASP A 129 13.48 -1.88 6.70
N PRO A 130 13.10 -1.97 7.99
CA PRO A 130 11.87 -2.63 8.45
C PRO A 130 10.59 -2.03 7.86
N TYR A 131 10.66 -0.84 7.25
CA TYR A 131 9.58 -0.24 6.47
C TYR A 131 9.05 -1.21 5.40
N PHE A 132 9.94 -1.93 4.69
CA PHE A 132 9.57 -2.79 3.58
C PHE A 132 9.11 -4.19 4.02
N SER A 133 8.40 -4.89 3.13
CA SER A 133 7.65 -6.10 3.47
C SER A 133 8.51 -7.33 3.77
N GLY A 134 9.63 -7.53 3.07
CA GLY A 134 10.39 -8.80 3.08
C GLY A 134 10.84 -9.25 4.46
N SER A 135 11.43 -8.34 5.26
CA SER A 135 11.86 -8.65 6.62
C SER A 135 10.68 -8.97 7.55
N LYS A 136 9.51 -8.33 7.34
CA LYS A 136 8.28 -8.62 8.10
C LYS A 136 7.68 -9.97 7.71
N MET A 137 7.74 -10.36 6.43
CA MET A 137 7.34 -11.70 5.98
C MET A 137 8.26 -12.78 6.58
N GLU A 138 9.59 -12.56 6.60
CA GLU A 138 10.53 -13.44 7.31
C GLU A 138 10.15 -13.58 8.78
N TRP A 139 9.84 -12.46 9.44
CA TRP A 139 9.45 -12.46 10.85
C TRP A 139 8.16 -13.26 11.11
N LEU A 140 7.14 -13.09 10.26
CA LEU A 140 5.89 -13.87 10.36
C LEU A 140 6.15 -15.37 10.29
N LEU A 141 7.00 -15.81 9.35
CA LEU A 141 7.35 -17.22 9.18
C LEU A 141 8.13 -17.76 10.37
N LYS A 142 9.05 -16.98 10.95
CA LYS A 142 9.90 -17.43 12.07
C LYS A 142 9.25 -17.32 13.44
N HIS A 143 8.41 -16.32 13.66
CA HIS A 143 7.92 -15.93 14.98
C HIS A 143 6.40 -15.78 15.08
N GLY A 144 5.70 -15.71 13.94
CA GLY A 144 4.24 -15.51 13.88
C GLY A 144 3.42 -16.79 14.00
N ASN A 145 4.05 -17.94 14.28
CA ASN A 145 3.39 -19.25 14.28
C ASN A 145 2.67 -19.55 12.94
N VAL A 146 3.20 -19.04 11.85
CA VAL A 146 2.65 -19.22 10.50
C VAL A 146 3.12 -20.57 9.97
N PRO A 147 2.20 -21.50 9.65
CA PRO A 147 2.58 -22.81 9.15
C PRO A 147 3.05 -22.73 7.69
N ASP A 148 4.20 -23.33 7.40
CA ASP A 148 4.73 -23.43 6.03
C ASP A 148 4.06 -24.57 5.27
N THR A 149 2.85 -24.32 4.77
CA THR A 149 2.04 -25.27 4.01
C THR A 149 1.90 -24.85 2.55
N ALA A 150 1.39 -25.76 1.72
CA ALA A 150 1.03 -25.45 0.33
C ALA A 150 -0.11 -24.38 0.23
N GLN A 151 -0.89 -24.21 1.31
CA GLN A 151 -2.00 -23.28 1.38
C GLN A 151 -1.61 -21.90 1.92
N LEU A 152 -0.36 -21.73 2.34
CA LEU A 152 0.13 -20.44 2.84
C LEU A 152 0.04 -19.37 1.75
N ALA A 153 -0.55 -18.22 2.11
CA ALA A 153 -0.45 -16.96 1.40
C ALA A 153 0.29 -15.94 2.25
N LEU A 154 1.21 -15.22 1.63
CA LEU A 154 1.88 -14.04 2.15
C LEU A 154 1.60 -12.89 1.19
N GLY A 155 1.02 -11.81 1.64
CA GLY A 155 0.67 -10.70 0.76
C GLY A 155 0.58 -9.37 1.46
N THR A 156 0.41 -8.34 0.67
CA THR A 156 0.09 -6.98 1.07
C THR A 156 -1.43 -6.77 1.12
N ILE A 157 -1.86 -5.61 1.56
CA ILE A 157 -3.29 -5.33 1.83
C ILE A 157 -4.14 -5.42 0.56
N ASP A 158 -3.62 -5.02 -0.60
CA ASP A 158 -4.29 -5.20 -1.90
C ASP A 158 -4.61 -6.68 -2.18
N SER A 159 -3.62 -7.56 -1.98
CA SER A 159 -3.80 -9.01 -2.19
C SER A 159 -4.87 -9.59 -1.27
N TRP A 160 -4.92 -9.15 -0.01
CA TRP A 160 -5.92 -9.56 0.96
C TRP A 160 -7.32 -9.10 0.57
N ILE A 161 -7.47 -7.85 0.15
CA ILE A 161 -8.75 -7.29 -0.29
C ILE A 161 -9.26 -8.03 -1.53
N ILE A 162 -8.40 -8.21 -2.54
CA ILE A 162 -8.77 -8.89 -3.79
C ILE A 162 -9.14 -10.34 -3.53
N TRP A 163 -8.36 -11.03 -2.69
CA TRP A 163 -8.63 -12.41 -2.32
C TRP A 163 -10.03 -12.53 -1.69
N ASN A 164 -10.39 -11.65 -0.78
CA ASN A 164 -11.72 -11.64 -0.14
C ASN A 164 -12.84 -11.24 -1.12
N LEU A 165 -12.65 -10.19 -1.93
CA LEU A 165 -13.64 -9.76 -2.93
C LEU A 165 -13.95 -10.86 -3.95
N THR A 166 -12.97 -11.70 -4.26
CA THR A 166 -13.09 -12.79 -5.23
C THR A 166 -13.37 -14.14 -4.59
N GLN A 167 -13.52 -14.20 -3.24
CA GLN A 167 -13.65 -15.43 -2.47
C GLN A 167 -12.57 -16.48 -2.81
N GLY A 168 -11.33 -16.02 -2.92
CA GLY A 168 -10.18 -16.86 -3.18
C GLY A 168 -9.90 -17.18 -4.65
N ALA A 169 -10.72 -16.71 -5.58
CA ALA A 169 -10.52 -16.97 -7.00
C ALA A 169 -9.31 -16.21 -7.59
N ALA A 170 -8.87 -15.12 -6.98
CA ALA A 170 -7.70 -14.37 -7.38
C ALA A 170 -6.78 -14.09 -6.18
N PHE A 171 -5.51 -14.48 -6.32
CA PHE A 171 -4.44 -14.16 -5.39
C PHE A 171 -3.35 -13.41 -6.16
N VAL A 172 -3.50 -12.09 -6.22
CA VAL A 172 -2.69 -11.20 -7.04
C VAL A 172 -2.26 -9.95 -6.26
N THR A 173 -1.21 -9.31 -6.74
CA THR A 173 -0.78 -7.95 -6.35
C THR A 173 -0.36 -7.22 -7.61
N ASP A 174 -0.30 -5.89 -7.58
CA ASP A 174 0.23 -5.15 -8.72
C ASP A 174 1.74 -4.91 -8.60
N ALA A 175 2.35 -4.48 -9.72
CA ALA A 175 3.78 -4.21 -9.78
C ALA A 175 4.21 -3.10 -8.81
N SER A 176 3.36 -2.09 -8.55
CA SER A 176 3.68 -0.99 -7.63
C SER A 176 3.77 -1.47 -6.18
N ASN A 177 2.83 -2.30 -5.72
CA ASN A 177 2.89 -2.93 -4.40
C ASN A 177 4.03 -3.95 -4.30
N ALA A 178 4.21 -4.81 -5.31
CA ALA A 178 5.30 -5.78 -5.35
C ALA A 178 6.67 -5.11 -5.23
N SER A 179 6.88 -3.96 -5.87
CA SER A 179 8.13 -3.20 -5.83
C SER A 179 8.51 -2.71 -4.42
N ARG A 180 7.56 -2.73 -3.45
CA ARG A 180 7.80 -2.30 -2.07
C ARG A 180 8.17 -3.43 -1.11
N THR A 181 8.37 -4.63 -1.63
CA THR A 181 8.51 -5.82 -0.78
C THR A 181 9.95 -6.20 -0.41
N MET A 182 10.96 -5.66 -1.06
CA MET A 182 12.36 -6.17 -1.08
C MET A 182 12.49 -7.59 -1.65
N LEU A 183 11.45 -8.12 -2.30
CA LEU A 183 11.44 -9.47 -2.90
C LEU A 183 11.28 -9.44 -4.41
N PHE A 184 10.90 -8.29 -4.95
CA PHE A 184 10.57 -8.09 -6.37
C PHE A 184 11.71 -7.41 -7.11
N ASP A 185 12.20 -8.04 -8.18
CA ASP A 185 13.18 -7.46 -9.08
C ASP A 185 12.47 -6.51 -10.04
N ILE A 186 12.63 -5.20 -9.81
CA ILE A 186 11.93 -4.14 -10.57
C ILE A 186 12.41 -4.02 -12.01
N THR A 187 13.60 -4.54 -12.33
CA THR A 187 14.12 -4.56 -13.71
C THR A 187 13.59 -5.76 -14.48
N ALA A 188 13.55 -6.94 -13.82
CA ALA A 188 13.04 -8.17 -14.41
C ALA A 188 11.52 -8.29 -14.32
N MET A 189 10.85 -7.40 -13.56
CA MET A 189 9.41 -7.38 -13.29
C MET A 189 8.86 -8.72 -12.79
N LYS A 190 9.57 -9.33 -11.83
CA LYS A 190 9.23 -10.64 -11.24
C LYS A 190 9.79 -10.81 -9.82
N TRP A 191 9.21 -11.73 -9.07
CA TRP A 191 9.78 -12.16 -7.80
C TRP A 191 11.20 -12.69 -8.01
N SER A 192 12.15 -12.21 -7.18
CA SER A 192 13.55 -12.65 -7.23
C SER A 192 13.75 -13.90 -6.36
N PRO A 193 14.14 -15.04 -6.93
CA PRO A 193 14.46 -16.23 -6.14
C PRO A 193 15.56 -15.98 -5.11
N GLU A 194 16.53 -15.14 -5.46
CA GLU A 194 17.66 -14.78 -4.62
C GLU A 194 17.23 -13.96 -3.41
N LEU A 195 16.40 -12.94 -3.60
CA LEU A 195 15.85 -12.13 -2.51
C LEU A 195 14.86 -12.95 -1.65
N CYS A 196 14.03 -13.78 -2.28
CA CYS A 196 13.14 -14.68 -1.55
C CYS A 196 13.93 -15.65 -0.67
N SER A 197 15.06 -16.18 -1.17
CA SER A 197 15.98 -17.02 -0.39
C SER A 197 16.63 -16.26 0.77
N LEU A 198 17.07 -15.02 0.53
CA LEU A 198 17.69 -14.15 1.55
C LEU A 198 16.78 -13.95 2.77
N PHE A 199 15.49 -13.70 2.53
CA PHE A 199 14.49 -13.51 3.58
C PHE A 199 13.77 -14.82 3.98
N GLY A 200 14.13 -15.97 3.39
CA GLY A 200 13.48 -17.24 3.71
C GLY A 200 11.99 -17.29 3.32
N VAL A 201 11.56 -16.47 2.38
CA VAL A 201 10.16 -16.37 1.93
C VAL A 201 9.91 -17.36 0.79
N PRO A 202 9.01 -18.35 0.95
CA PRO A 202 8.72 -19.30 -0.11
C PRO A 202 7.94 -18.64 -1.26
N MET A 203 8.50 -18.63 -2.46
CA MET A 203 7.89 -17.98 -3.64
C MET A 203 6.46 -18.48 -3.94
N ARG A 204 6.14 -19.76 -3.62
CA ARG A 204 4.78 -20.29 -3.76
C ARG A 204 3.73 -19.61 -2.90
N ALA A 205 4.17 -18.95 -1.83
CA ALA A 205 3.29 -18.21 -0.92
C ALA A 205 3.04 -16.76 -1.36
N LEU A 206 3.75 -16.28 -2.38
CA LEU A 206 3.59 -14.93 -2.91
C LEU A 206 2.49 -14.86 -3.97
N PRO A 207 1.79 -13.71 -4.11
CA PRO A 207 0.76 -13.53 -5.12
C PRO A 207 1.35 -13.46 -6.54
N THR A 208 0.51 -13.71 -7.54
CA THR A 208 0.86 -13.39 -8.92
C THR A 208 0.91 -11.89 -9.10
N VAL A 209 1.99 -11.38 -9.69
CA VAL A 209 2.12 -9.96 -10.01
C VAL A 209 1.39 -9.68 -11.32
N VAL A 210 0.52 -8.67 -11.30
CA VAL A 210 -0.26 -8.21 -12.45
C VAL A 210 0.02 -6.74 -12.74
N ALA A 211 -0.40 -6.28 -13.90
CA ALA A 211 -0.37 -4.85 -14.23
C ALA A 211 -1.26 -4.04 -13.26
N SER A 212 -0.88 -2.77 -13.02
CA SER A 212 -1.67 -1.84 -12.19
C SER A 212 -3.03 -1.51 -12.82
N SER A 213 -3.13 -1.62 -14.16
CA SER A 213 -4.36 -1.47 -14.93
C SER A 213 -4.63 -2.72 -15.75
N GLY A 214 -5.82 -3.29 -15.62
CA GLY A 214 -6.24 -4.53 -16.28
C GLY A 214 -7.21 -5.32 -15.39
N ARG A 215 -7.70 -6.45 -15.87
CA ARG A 215 -8.61 -7.29 -15.07
C ARG A 215 -7.82 -8.19 -14.13
N ALA A 216 -7.75 -7.81 -12.86
CA ALA A 216 -7.14 -8.61 -11.79
C ALA A 216 -8.08 -9.71 -11.25
N GLY A 217 -9.38 -9.51 -11.39
CA GLY A 217 -10.41 -10.44 -10.93
C GLY A 217 -11.81 -9.89 -11.14
N VAL A 218 -12.80 -10.61 -10.63
CA VAL A 218 -14.19 -10.15 -10.55
C VAL A 218 -14.74 -10.45 -9.15
N THR A 219 -15.62 -9.60 -8.66
CA THR A 219 -16.24 -9.82 -7.36
C THR A 219 -17.07 -11.11 -7.34
N ALA A 220 -16.98 -11.87 -6.27
CA ALA A 220 -17.94 -12.89 -5.92
C ALA A 220 -19.13 -12.28 -5.17
N ALA A 221 -20.29 -12.94 -5.22
CA ALA A 221 -21.47 -12.46 -4.51
C ALA A 221 -21.25 -12.52 -2.99
N SER A 222 -21.51 -11.42 -2.30
CA SER A 222 -21.57 -11.35 -0.84
C SER A 222 -22.66 -10.38 -0.43
N ALA A 223 -23.00 -10.31 0.86
CA ALA A 223 -24.07 -9.41 1.34
C ALA A 223 -23.77 -7.94 0.95
N GLY A 224 -24.61 -7.38 0.08
CA GLY A 224 -24.46 -6.00 -0.42
C GLY A 224 -23.41 -5.78 -1.52
N ILE A 225 -22.68 -6.82 -1.96
CA ILE A 225 -21.74 -6.74 -3.08
C ILE A 225 -22.17 -7.72 -4.17
N PRO A 226 -22.59 -7.24 -5.35
CA PRO A 226 -22.96 -8.11 -6.48
C PRO A 226 -21.75 -8.87 -7.03
N ALA A 227 -22.00 -10.06 -7.58
CA ALA A 227 -21.00 -10.79 -8.34
C ALA A 227 -20.72 -10.12 -9.70
N GLY A 228 -19.53 -10.33 -10.24
CA GLY A 228 -19.20 -9.99 -11.63
C GLY A 228 -18.70 -8.57 -11.85
N ILE A 229 -18.53 -7.74 -10.81
CA ILE A 229 -17.91 -6.43 -10.96
C ILE A 229 -16.40 -6.62 -11.20
N PRO A 230 -15.83 -6.11 -12.31
CA PRO A 230 -14.40 -6.21 -12.58
C PRO A 230 -13.58 -5.45 -11.54
N ILE A 231 -12.50 -6.05 -11.05
CA ILE A 231 -11.44 -5.37 -10.30
C ILE A 231 -10.36 -5.05 -11.34
N SER A 232 -10.20 -3.76 -11.68
CA SER A 232 -9.44 -3.36 -12.87
C SER A 232 -8.36 -2.32 -12.63
N GLY A 233 -8.18 -1.86 -11.39
CA GLY A 233 -7.09 -0.96 -11.02
C GLY A 233 -6.55 -1.37 -9.65
N ILE A 234 -5.23 -1.47 -9.54
CA ILE A 234 -4.53 -1.74 -8.27
C ILE A 234 -3.29 -0.86 -8.24
N ALA A 235 -3.08 -0.12 -7.17
CA ALA A 235 -1.86 0.63 -6.98
C ALA A 235 -1.61 0.90 -5.49
N GLY A 236 -0.36 0.96 -5.08
CA GLY A 236 0.00 1.52 -3.78
C GLY A 236 -0.47 2.97 -3.66
N ASP A 237 -0.79 3.42 -2.45
CA ASP A 237 -1.39 4.73 -2.17
C ASP A 237 -0.61 5.91 -2.77
N GLN A 238 0.72 5.86 -2.67
CA GLN A 238 1.59 6.92 -3.18
C GLN A 238 1.65 6.92 -4.71
N GLN A 239 1.63 5.74 -5.34
CA GLN A 239 1.58 5.58 -6.79
C GLN A 239 0.21 5.99 -7.35
N ALA A 240 -0.87 5.59 -6.68
CA ALA A 240 -2.22 6.04 -7.02
C ALA A 240 -2.35 7.57 -6.95
N ALA A 241 -1.73 8.21 -5.94
CA ALA A 241 -1.69 9.66 -5.82
C ALA A 241 -0.86 10.32 -6.94
N LEU A 242 0.29 9.74 -7.32
CA LEU A 242 1.11 10.24 -8.43
C LEU A 242 0.32 10.21 -9.75
N PHE A 243 -0.34 9.09 -10.03
CA PHE A 243 -1.20 8.94 -11.21
C PHE A 243 -2.43 9.86 -11.17
N GLY A 244 -3.12 9.91 -10.02
CA GLY A 244 -4.33 10.71 -9.82
C GLY A 244 -4.09 12.22 -9.89
N GLN A 245 -2.87 12.68 -9.61
CA GLN A 245 -2.44 14.08 -9.81
C GLN A 245 -1.90 14.35 -11.22
N ALA A 246 -2.12 13.41 -12.16
CA ALA A 246 -1.71 13.52 -13.56
C ALA A 246 -0.21 13.76 -13.77
N CYS A 247 0.64 13.20 -12.90
CA CYS A 247 2.10 13.27 -13.05
C CYS A 247 2.59 12.30 -14.12
N PHE A 248 2.09 12.41 -15.35
CA PHE A 248 2.37 11.49 -16.44
C PHE A 248 3.69 11.80 -17.17
N GLU A 249 4.10 13.05 -17.16
CA GLU A 249 5.32 13.48 -17.82
C GLU A 249 6.54 13.18 -16.94
N THR A 250 7.64 12.76 -17.57
CA THR A 250 8.92 12.58 -16.88
C THR A 250 9.36 13.88 -16.19
N GLY A 251 9.70 13.80 -14.91
CA GLY A 251 10.04 14.95 -14.07
C GLY A 251 8.84 15.52 -13.29
N SER A 252 7.60 15.16 -13.65
CA SER A 252 6.42 15.54 -12.86
C SER A 252 6.45 14.83 -11.51
N SER A 253 6.12 15.58 -10.46
CA SER A 253 6.19 15.08 -9.09
C SER A 253 4.97 15.48 -8.27
N LYS A 254 4.68 14.68 -7.26
CA LYS A 254 3.70 14.99 -6.22
C LYS A 254 4.35 14.92 -4.86
N ASN A 255 3.82 15.66 -3.91
CA ASN A 255 4.14 15.51 -2.49
C ASN A 255 2.84 15.27 -1.69
N THR A 256 2.80 14.20 -0.93
CA THR A 256 1.71 13.93 0.01
C THR A 256 2.16 14.34 1.40
N TYR A 257 1.44 15.29 2.00
CA TYR A 257 1.63 15.71 3.38
C TYR A 257 0.58 15.03 4.26
N GLY A 258 1.01 14.13 5.11
CA GLY A 258 0.16 13.40 6.07
C GLY A 258 0.88 13.26 7.40
N THR A 259 0.76 12.13 8.06
CA THR A 259 1.57 11.72 9.23
C THR A 259 3.06 11.83 8.92
N GLY A 260 3.47 11.29 7.76
CA GLY A 260 4.73 11.55 7.08
C GLY A 260 4.51 12.31 5.77
N SER A 261 5.59 12.68 5.08
CA SER A 261 5.55 13.24 3.73
C SER A 261 6.26 12.30 2.76
N PHE A 262 5.63 12.12 1.58
CA PHE A 262 6.14 11.24 0.55
C PHE A 262 6.16 11.98 -0.79
N VAL A 263 7.37 12.26 -1.26
CA VAL A 263 7.60 12.88 -2.57
C VAL A 263 7.87 11.78 -3.58
N LEU A 264 7.06 11.70 -4.64
CA LEU A 264 7.31 10.81 -5.77
C LEU A 264 7.48 11.65 -7.04
N MET A 265 8.48 11.27 -7.85
CA MET A 265 8.73 11.87 -9.16
C MET A 265 8.74 10.77 -10.23
N ASN A 266 7.92 10.94 -11.25
CA ASN A 266 7.95 10.11 -12.46
C ASN A 266 9.30 10.30 -13.18
N VAL A 267 10.02 9.20 -13.41
CA VAL A 267 11.32 9.22 -14.11
C VAL A 267 11.29 8.51 -15.47
N GLY A 268 10.09 8.22 -15.97
CA GLY A 268 9.88 7.58 -17.27
C GLY A 268 10.04 6.07 -17.24
N THR A 269 10.30 5.48 -18.40
CA THR A 269 10.27 4.02 -18.59
C THR A 269 11.63 3.34 -18.43
N THR A 270 12.70 4.09 -18.22
CA THR A 270 14.03 3.54 -17.94
C THR A 270 14.24 3.47 -16.42
N CYS A 271 14.46 2.26 -15.89
CA CYS A 271 14.77 2.08 -14.48
C CYS A 271 16.07 2.83 -14.14
N PRO A 272 16.01 3.84 -13.25
CA PRO A 272 17.22 4.61 -12.92
C PRO A 272 18.18 3.78 -12.08
N GLN A 273 19.47 4.11 -12.17
CA GLN A 273 20.45 3.57 -11.23
C GLN A 273 20.13 4.04 -9.80
N PRO A 274 20.35 3.20 -8.79
CA PRO A 274 20.11 3.58 -7.41
C PRO A 274 20.84 4.87 -7.02
N THR A 275 20.10 5.87 -6.57
CA THR A 275 20.63 7.17 -6.14
C THR A 275 20.69 7.22 -4.62
N GLU A 276 21.80 7.74 -4.06
CA GLU A 276 21.93 7.87 -2.60
C GLU A 276 20.85 8.80 -2.03
N GLY A 277 20.27 8.43 -0.90
CA GLY A 277 19.18 9.16 -0.24
C GLY A 277 17.81 9.04 -0.90
N MET A 278 17.71 8.35 -2.04
CA MET A 278 16.44 8.16 -2.76
C MET A 278 16.13 6.67 -2.92
N LEU A 279 14.84 6.36 -3.03
CA LEU A 279 14.35 5.03 -3.38
C LEU A 279 13.90 5.02 -4.83
N THR A 280 14.13 3.90 -5.52
CA THR A 280 13.52 3.64 -6.84
C THR A 280 12.34 2.66 -6.64
N THR A 281 11.24 2.92 -7.32
CA THR A 281 10.04 2.06 -7.23
C THR A 281 9.34 2.02 -8.59
N VAL A 282 8.49 1.02 -8.81
CA VAL A 282 7.56 1.04 -9.95
C VAL A 282 6.47 2.07 -9.64
N ALA A 283 6.27 3.00 -10.56
CA ALA A 283 5.17 3.96 -10.49
C ALA A 283 3.86 3.28 -10.90
N TRP A 284 3.84 2.65 -12.07
CA TRP A 284 2.74 1.84 -12.58
C TRP A 284 3.19 0.96 -13.76
N ASP A 285 2.43 -0.10 -13.97
CA ASP A 285 2.41 -0.90 -15.19
C ASP A 285 0.96 -0.86 -15.72
N LEU A 286 0.75 -0.29 -16.89
CA LEU A 286 -0.59 -0.17 -17.49
C LEU A 286 -0.96 -1.36 -18.38
N GLY A 287 -0.15 -2.43 -18.40
CA GLY A 287 -0.37 -3.60 -19.24
C GLY A 287 -0.06 -3.38 -20.71
N THR A 288 0.67 -2.32 -21.04
CA THR A 288 1.08 -1.98 -22.42
C THR A 288 2.42 -2.57 -22.83
N GLY A 289 3.09 -3.26 -21.91
CA GLY A 289 4.45 -3.78 -22.08
C GLY A 289 5.54 -2.79 -21.66
N GLU A 290 5.16 -1.60 -21.22
CA GLU A 290 6.08 -0.60 -20.67
C GLU A 290 5.78 -0.33 -19.20
N THR A 291 6.83 -0.31 -18.38
CA THR A 291 6.75 0.02 -16.95
C THR A 291 7.25 1.44 -16.73
N THR A 292 6.50 2.24 -15.98
CA THR A 292 6.95 3.56 -15.53
C THR A 292 7.54 3.46 -14.13
N TYR A 293 8.67 4.13 -13.91
CA TYR A 293 9.39 4.16 -12.64
C TYR A 293 9.24 5.51 -11.95
N ALA A 294 9.41 5.51 -10.64
CA ALA A 294 9.47 6.72 -9.83
C ALA A 294 10.67 6.72 -8.89
N LEU A 295 11.21 7.89 -8.62
CA LEU A 295 12.06 8.14 -7.46
C LEU A 295 11.17 8.57 -6.29
N GLU A 296 11.48 8.09 -5.11
CA GLU A 296 10.76 8.40 -3.88
C GLU A 296 11.70 8.95 -2.80
N GLY A 297 11.33 10.09 -2.23
CA GLY A 297 11.85 10.61 -0.96
C GLY A 297 10.79 10.46 0.12
N ALA A 298 11.16 9.84 1.25
CA ALA A 298 10.26 9.61 2.38
C ALA A 298 10.73 10.38 3.61
N ILE A 299 9.82 11.15 4.22
CA ILE A 299 10.00 11.83 5.50
C ILE A 299 8.94 11.27 6.44
N PHE A 300 9.34 10.38 7.36
CA PHE A 300 8.40 9.61 8.18
C PHE A 300 7.66 10.44 9.23
N VAL A 301 8.20 11.62 9.58
CA VAL A 301 7.68 12.48 10.66
C VAL A 301 7.46 13.88 10.11
N THR A 302 6.21 14.22 9.79
CA THR A 302 5.78 15.60 9.42
C THR A 302 4.53 15.99 10.19
N GLY A 303 3.33 15.59 9.81
CA GLY A 303 2.12 15.84 10.58
C GLY A 303 2.17 15.22 11.98
N SER A 304 2.85 14.10 12.15
CA SER A 304 3.09 13.49 13.46
C SER A 304 3.98 14.36 14.37
N ALA A 305 4.90 15.18 13.81
CA ALA A 305 5.64 16.17 14.60
C ALA A 305 4.70 17.22 15.19
N ILE A 306 3.73 17.69 14.41
CA ILE A 306 2.73 18.66 14.90
C ILE A 306 1.88 18.07 16.02
N GLN A 307 1.47 16.81 15.88
CA GLN A 307 0.76 16.09 16.93
C GLN A 307 1.63 15.96 18.21
N TRP A 308 2.91 15.61 18.04
CA TRP A 308 3.83 15.51 19.17
C TRP A 308 4.05 16.84 19.88
N LEU A 309 4.14 17.96 19.15
CA LEU A 309 4.21 19.31 19.73
C LEU A 309 2.99 19.64 20.59
N ARG A 310 1.80 19.16 20.18
CA ARG A 310 0.55 19.30 20.90
C ARG A 310 0.44 18.33 22.08
N ASP A 311 0.54 17.02 21.80
CA ASP A 311 0.17 15.96 22.73
C ASP A 311 1.35 15.45 23.57
N GLY A 312 2.58 15.54 23.03
CA GLY A 312 3.79 15.03 23.69
C GLY A 312 4.47 16.07 24.60
N ILE A 313 4.66 17.29 24.11
CA ILE A 313 5.35 18.34 24.86
C ILE A 313 4.48 19.57 25.17
N ASN A 314 3.23 19.60 24.73
CA ASN A 314 2.20 20.57 25.09
C ASN A 314 2.62 22.04 24.87
N ILE A 315 3.31 22.34 23.77
CA ILE A 315 3.71 23.73 23.43
C ILE A 315 2.70 24.43 22.52
N ILE A 316 1.71 23.70 22.01
CA ILE A 316 0.55 24.20 21.29
C ILE A 316 -0.68 23.44 21.74
N ASP A 317 -1.85 24.06 21.67
CA ASP A 317 -3.14 23.45 21.99
C ASP A 317 -3.82 22.89 20.72
N HIS A 318 -3.56 23.53 19.58
CA HIS A 318 -4.18 23.18 18.29
C HIS A 318 -3.15 23.25 17.17
N ALA A 319 -3.21 22.32 16.23
CA ALA A 319 -2.32 22.27 15.05
C ALA A 319 -2.32 23.58 14.23
N SER A 320 -3.46 24.29 14.20
CA SER A 320 -3.60 25.58 13.51
C SER A 320 -2.74 26.72 14.06
N GLN A 321 -2.18 26.56 15.26
CA GLN A 321 -1.29 27.59 15.87
C GLN A 321 0.11 27.56 15.24
N ILE A 322 0.51 26.48 14.58
CA ILE A 322 1.88 26.33 14.02
C ILE A 322 2.15 27.38 12.93
N GLY A 323 1.22 27.61 12.00
CA GLY A 323 1.39 28.59 10.93
C GLY A 323 1.70 29.99 11.49
N PRO A 324 0.81 30.59 12.32
CA PRO A 324 1.06 31.90 12.93
C PRO A 324 2.34 31.97 13.78
N LEU A 325 2.69 30.87 14.50
CA LEU A 325 3.95 30.82 15.26
C LEU A 325 5.17 30.82 14.34
N ALA A 326 5.16 30.07 13.27
CA ALA A 326 6.25 30.06 12.31
C ALA A 326 6.40 31.40 11.59
N GLU A 327 5.30 32.08 11.26
CA GLU A 327 5.30 33.41 10.64
C GLU A 327 5.78 34.51 11.58
N SER A 328 5.74 34.30 12.91
CA SER A 328 6.17 35.28 13.90
C SER A 328 7.70 35.44 13.99
N VAL A 329 8.47 34.56 13.38
CA VAL A 329 9.94 34.58 13.37
C VAL A 329 10.48 34.73 11.95
N PRO A 330 11.59 35.47 11.73
CA PRO A 330 12.11 35.76 10.40
C PRO A 330 12.75 34.55 9.72
N ASN A 331 13.18 33.55 10.48
CA ASN A 331 13.79 32.29 10.01
C ASN A 331 13.85 31.27 11.14
N SER A 332 14.36 30.08 10.86
CA SER A 332 14.50 28.98 11.82
C SER A 332 15.57 29.21 12.91
N GLY A 333 16.32 30.30 12.90
CA GLY A 333 17.43 30.54 13.83
C GLY A 333 18.62 29.61 13.60
N GLY A 334 18.68 28.91 12.48
CA GLY A 334 19.74 27.96 12.15
C GLY A 334 19.47 26.52 12.63
N VAL A 335 18.24 26.24 13.04
CA VAL A 335 17.78 24.89 13.42
C VAL A 335 17.24 24.15 12.20
#